data_f6fbfd57ab43afdbe3fc00a224bcd93f
#
_entry.id   f6fbfd57ab43afdbe3fc00a224bcd93f
#
_cell.length_a   1.000
_cell.length_b   1.000
_cell.length_c   1.000
_cell.angle_alpha   90.00
_cell.angle_beta   90.00
_cell.angle_gamma   90.00
#
_symmetry.space_group_name_H-M   'P 1'
#
loop_
_entity.id
_entity.type
_entity.pdbx_description
1 polymer ?
#
loop_
_entity_poly.entity_id
_entity_poly.type
_entity_poly.pdbx_seq_one_letter_code
_entity_poly.pdbx_strand_id
1 'polypeptide(L)'
;MGLFEKKYCDLCGDKVNALTRQKLSDGYLCSDCKHKLSSLSSGWKNRTLADVKTHLEQREQNRQKYSAFVQSASAGTNEKLVVDFNNRKFYFTIGRDFKNSNPEIFDFSQLQDFWLELGYTTLQDSDRDGIPDEYDRYDNLQGRNSGFGSQFDTTNSFSGQNGMLDVPLALQPYVRDTNTSSSPQRISSLKAKFIVNHPFITDISMYVDSSIGTVRNELMRAFDDGMQLMRLCEQIRNGMQNNMGYQQSGMPMQNNMGYQQSGMPMQNNMGYQQNGMPMQNNMGYQQNGMPMQNNMGYQQSGMPMQNNMGYQQSGMPMQNNMGYQQNG
;
A
#
# COMPACT_ATOMS: atom_id res chain seq x y z
N MET A 1 11.61 21.79 -46.38
CA MET A 1 11.50 22.27 -45.00
C MET A 1 12.76 21.85 -44.25
N GLY A 2 13.53 22.83 -43.77
CA GLY A 2 14.88 22.60 -43.24
C GLY A 2 14.85 21.81 -41.93
N LEU A 3 15.60 20.71 -41.87
CA LEU A 3 15.79 19.82 -40.73
C LEU A 3 16.38 20.50 -39.46
N PHE A 4 16.70 21.81 -39.54
CA PHE A 4 17.44 22.54 -38.51
C PHE A 4 16.79 23.88 -38.13
N GLU A 5 15.46 24.00 -38.19
CA GLU A 5 14.79 25.19 -37.70
C GLU A 5 15.03 25.35 -36.20
N LYS A 6 15.66 26.45 -35.79
CA LYS A 6 15.90 26.77 -34.39
C LYS A 6 14.55 27.03 -33.71
N LYS A 7 14.18 26.20 -32.73
CA LYS A 7 12.98 26.40 -31.93
C LYS A 7 13.35 26.99 -30.58
N TYR A 8 12.43 27.78 -30.05
CA TYR A 8 12.57 28.45 -28.77
C TYR A 8 11.49 27.94 -27.81
N CYS A 9 11.75 28.05 -26.52
CA CYS A 9 10.80 27.73 -25.47
C CYS A 9 9.74 28.82 -25.36
N ASP A 10 8.48 28.45 -25.50
CA ASP A 10 7.37 29.41 -25.46
C ASP A 10 7.11 29.94 -24.04
N LEU A 11 7.74 29.36 -23.02
CA LEU A 11 7.63 29.82 -21.63
C LEU A 11 8.74 30.79 -21.23
N CYS A 12 10.01 30.50 -21.56
CA CYS A 12 11.17 31.31 -21.12
C CYS A 12 11.95 31.97 -22.28
N GLY A 13 11.66 31.63 -23.54
CA GLY A 13 12.38 32.17 -24.70
C GLY A 13 13.72 31.48 -25.01
N ASP A 14 14.20 30.56 -24.20
CA ASP A 14 15.47 29.91 -24.43
C ASP A 14 15.42 28.92 -25.60
N LYS A 15 16.58 28.72 -26.23
CA LYS A 15 16.71 27.76 -27.33
C LYS A 15 16.41 26.35 -26.86
N VAL A 16 15.53 25.64 -27.57
CA VAL A 16 15.19 24.26 -27.24
C VAL A 16 16.10 23.26 -27.97
N ASN A 17 16.51 22.23 -27.25
CA ASN A 17 17.20 21.08 -27.83
C ASN A 17 16.15 20.09 -28.39
N ALA A 18 16.37 19.63 -29.62
CA ALA A 18 15.45 18.73 -30.30
C ALA A 18 15.23 17.41 -29.56
N LEU A 19 16.22 16.93 -28.79
CA LEU A 19 16.16 15.65 -28.06
C LEU A 19 15.48 15.77 -26.70
N THR A 20 15.59 16.92 -26.01
CA THR A 20 15.13 17.09 -24.62
C THR A 20 13.88 17.95 -24.49
N ARG A 21 13.45 18.60 -25.56
CA ARG A 21 12.25 19.45 -25.55
C ARG A 21 10.99 18.68 -25.23
N GLN A 22 10.08 19.33 -24.51
CA GLN A 22 8.70 18.89 -24.38
C GLN A 22 7.86 19.55 -25.47
N LYS A 23 7.21 18.74 -26.32
CA LYS A 23 6.23 19.26 -27.30
C LYS A 23 4.91 19.53 -26.59
N LEU A 24 4.29 20.68 -26.91
CA LEU A 24 2.90 21.04 -26.60
C LEU A 24 2.05 20.98 -27.87
N SER A 25 0.75 21.17 -27.74
CA SER A 25 -0.14 21.32 -28.92
C SER A 25 0.13 22.57 -29.70
N ASP A 26 0.55 23.67 -29.04
CA ASP A 26 0.76 25.00 -29.57
C ASP A 26 2.21 25.48 -29.45
N GLY A 27 3.16 24.63 -29.01
CA GLY A 27 4.54 25.10 -28.85
C GLY A 27 5.50 24.04 -28.26
N TYR A 28 6.57 24.54 -27.61
CA TYR A 28 7.64 23.74 -27.04
C TYR A 28 8.13 24.33 -25.72
N LEU A 29 8.52 23.42 -24.79
CA LEU A 29 9.28 23.81 -23.61
C LEU A 29 10.72 23.30 -23.69
N CYS A 30 11.66 24.06 -23.15
CA CYS A 30 13.02 23.59 -22.91
C CYS A 30 13.04 22.56 -21.75
N SER A 31 14.19 21.90 -21.57
CA SER A 31 14.40 20.94 -20.50
C SER A 31 14.10 21.53 -19.11
N ASP A 32 14.59 22.76 -18.86
CA ASP A 32 14.45 23.41 -17.55
C ASP A 32 13.00 23.79 -17.24
N CYS A 33 12.26 24.26 -18.23
CA CYS A 33 10.84 24.55 -18.08
C CYS A 33 10.01 23.27 -17.92
N LYS A 34 10.36 22.19 -18.64
CA LYS A 34 9.76 20.87 -18.44
C LYS A 34 10.00 20.36 -17.00
N HIS A 35 11.17 20.60 -16.44
CA HIS A 35 11.49 20.18 -15.07
C HIS A 35 10.75 20.93 -13.97
N LYS A 36 10.10 22.06 -14.29
CA LYS A 36 9.19 22.76 -13.35
C LYS A 36 7.83 22.11 -13.26
N LEU A 37 7.45 21.28 -14.25
CA LEU A 37 6.21 20.52 -14.22
C LEU A 37 6.31 19.36 -13.25
N SER A 38 5.18 18.92 -12.69
CA SER A 38 5.12 17.75 -11.85
C SER A 38 5.63 16.51 -12.60
N SER A 39 6.44 15.69 -11.94
CA SER A 39 6.94 14.43 -12.49
C SER A 39 5.84 13.39 -12.65
N LEU A 40 4.70 13.57 -11.99
CA LEU A 40 3.52 12.71 -12.11
C LEU A 40 2.61 13.15 -13.26
N SER A 41 2.76 14.38 -13.76
CA SER A 41 1.93 14.90 -14.83
C SER A 41 2.29 14.31 -16.19
N SER A 42 1.30 14.09 -17.02
CA SER A 42 1.44 13.45 -18.33
C SER A 42 0.59 14.15 -19.42
N GLY A 43 0.71 13.66 -20.65
CA GLY A 43 -0.13 14.11 -21.76
C GLY A 43 0.21 15.50 -22.33
N TRP A 44 1.35 16.10 -21.98
CA TRP A 44 1.75 17.46 -22.35
C TRP A 44 1.76 17.72 -23.85
N LYS A 45 1.95 16.71 -24.69
CA LYS A 45 1.91 16.85 -26.15
C LYS A 45 0.54 17.33 -26.70
N ASN A 46 -0.51 17.11 -25.93
CA ASN A 46 -1.89 17.46 -26.27
C ASN A 46 -2.39 18.70 -25.50
N ARG A 47 -1.54 19.33 -24.69
CA ARG A 47 -1.86 20.49 -23.86
C ARG A 47 -1.22 21.75 -24.40
N THR A 48 -1.79 22.89 -24.04
CA THR A 48 -1.37 24.21 -24.48
C THR A 48 -0.35 24.85 -23.54
N LEU A 49 0.27 25.94 -23.96
CA LEU A 49 1.09 26.79 -23.08
C LEU A 49 0.25 27.40 -21.94
N ALA A 50 -1.03 27.67 -22.15
CA ALA A 50 -1.92 28.13 -21.09
C ALA A 50 -2.08 27.07 -20.00
N ASP A 51 -2.25 25.78 -20.37
CA ASP A 51 -2.27 24.68 -19.42
C ASP A 51 -0.97 24.58 -18.60
N VAL A 52 0.17 24.82 -19.24
CA VAL A 52 1.48 24.85 -18.56
C VAL A 52 1.51 25.92 -17.48
N LYS A 53 1.07 27.14 -17.81
CA LYS A 53 1.02 28.25 -16.84
C LYS A 53 0.11 27.96 -15.69
N THR A 54 -1.10 27.45 -15.95
CA THR A 54 -2.05 27.01 -14.92
C THR A 54 -1.45 25.94 -14.01
N HIS A 55 -0.76 24.95 -14.60
CA HIS A 55 -0.10 23.93 -13.80
C HIS A 55 1.01 24.48 -12.92
N LEU A 56 1.82 25.42 -13.43
CA LEU A 56 2.88 26.04 -12.62
C LEU A 56 2.31 26.86 -11.45
N GLU A 57 1.19 27.55 -11.64
CA GLU A 57 0.47 28.24 -10.57
C GLU A 57 -0.02 27.23 -9.51
N GLN A 58 -0.58 26.10 -9.93
CA GLN A 58 -0.97 25.02 -9.02
C GLN A 58 0.22 24.44 -8.26
N ARG A 59 1.37 24.28 -8.92
CA ARG A 59 2.62 23.83 -8.27
C ARG A 59 3.10 24.80 -7.19
N GLU A 60 2.90 26.10 -7.36
CA GLU A 60 3.24 27.08 -6.32
C GLU A 60 2.27 26.99 -5.12
N GLN A 61 0.96 26.86 -5.40
CA GLN A 61 -0.04 26.61 -4.34
C GLN A 61 0.24 25.29 -3.61
N ASN A 62 0.73 24.27 -4.32
CA ASN A 62 1.06 22.97 -3.76
C ASN A 62 2.19 23.05 -2.72
N ARG A 63 3.15 23.96 -2.87
CA ARG A 63 4.19 24.19 -1.85
C ARG A 63 3.60 24.65 -0.51
N GLN A 64 2.58 25.51 -0.57
CA GLN A 64 1.89 25.96 0.65
C GLN A 64 1.12 24.82 1.29
N LYS A 65 0.44 23.98 0.49
CA LYS A 65 -0.22 22.75 1.00
C LYS A 65 0.79 21.79 1.65
N TYR A 66 1.95 21.61 1.03
CA TYR A 66 3.00 20.75 1.58
C TYR A 66 3.59 21.29 2.87
N SER A 67 3.82 22.62 2.98
CA SER A 67 4.32 23.23 4.22
C SER A 67 3.36 23.10 5.41
N ALA A 68 2.06 22.98 5.14
CA ALA A 68 1.02 22.79 6.15
C ALA A 68 0.68 21.31 6.43
N PHE A 69 1.29 20.39 5.69
CA PHE A 69 1.03 18.97 5.79
C PHE A 69 1.61 18.38 7.06
N VAL A 70 0.78 17.66 7.84
CA VAL A 70 1.19 16.96 9.06
C VAL A 70 0.96 15.48 8.88
N GLN A 71 2.04 14.71 8.78
CA GLN A 71 1.95 13.27 8.62
C GLN A 71 1.22 12.63 9.80
N SER A 72 0.15 11.91 9.51
CA SER A 72 -0.63 11.14 10.48
C SER A 72 -0.40 9.63 10.32
N ALA A 73 -0.18 9.18 9.09
CA ALA A 73 0.07 7.78 8.76
C ALA A 73 0.90 7.67 7.48
N SER A 74 1.54 6.51 7.32
CA SER A 74 2.22 6.13 6.08
C SER A 74 2.11 4.64 5.83
N ALA A 75 2.29 4.20 4.59
CA ALA A 75 2.29 2.80 4.21
C ALA A 75 3.27 2.50 3.06
N GLY A 76 3.69 1.24 2.99
CA GLY A 76 4.66 0.72 2.04
C GLY A 76 6.10 0.98 2.45
N THR A 77 7.00 0.12 1.99
CA THR A 77 8.45 0.25 2.24
C THR A 77 8.95 1.64 1.85
N ASN A 78 9.66 2.33 2.75
CA ASN A 78 10.08 3.73 2.63
C ASN A 78 8.93 4.74 2.55
N GLU A 79 7.81 4.47 3.25
CA GLU A 79 6.67 5.39 3.38
C GLU A 79 6.16 5.89 2.01
N LYS A 80 5.86 4.96 1.10
CA LYS A 80 5.49 5.28 -0.28
C LYS A 80 4.23 6.13 -0.43
N LEU A 81 3.28 5.95 0.48
CA LEU A 81 2.06 6.75 0.61
C LEU A 81 2.05 7.40 1.99
N VAL A 82 1.91 8.70 2.03
CA VAL A 82 1.89 9.50 3.27
C VAL A 82 0.56 10.24 3.35
N VAL A 83 -0.05 10.24 4.54
CA VAL A 83 -1.41 10.73 4.76
C VAL A 83 -1.45 11.70 5.93
N ASP A 84 -2.16 12.80 5.73
CA ASP A 84 -2.59 13.76 6.75
C ASP A 84 -4.11 13.61 6.93
N PHE A 85 -4.52 12.87 7.94
CA PHE A 85 -5.93 12.66 8.21
C PHE A 85 -6.64 13.92 8.69
N ASN A 86 -5.94 14.80 9.41
CA ASN A 86 -6.53 16.02 9.96
C ASN A 86 -6.93 16.98 8.84
N ASN A 87 -6.06 17.15 7.84
CA ASN A 87 -6.29 18.03 6.71
C ASN A 87 -6.91 17.28 5.51
N ARG A 88 -7.16 15.96 5.63
CA ARG A 88 -7.71 15.08 4.60
C ARG A 88 -6.92 15.15 3.29
N LYS A 89 -5.58 15.02 3.41
CA LYS A 89 -4.63 15.10 2.31
C LYS A 89 -3.71 13.91 2.29
N PHE A 90 -3.20 13.60 1.11
CA PHE A 90 -2.18 12.57 0.94
C PHE A 90 -1.21 12.94 -0.20
N TYR A 91 -0.06 12.29 -0.21
CA TYR A 91 0.88 12.34 -1.31
C TYR A 91 1.67 11.04 -1.43
N PHE A 92 2.33 10.87 -2.59
CA PHE A 92 3.22 9.75 -2.85
C PHE A 92 4.67 10.22 -2.81
N THR A 93 5.54 9.46 -2.16
CA THR A 93 6.98 9.75 -2.03
C THR A 93 7.78 9.31 -3.25
N ILE A 94 7.20 9.44 -4.43
CA ILE A 94 7.79 9.01 -5.69
C ILE A 94 8.20 10.21 -6.55
N GLY A 95 9.17 9.95 -7.43
CA GLY A 95 9.59 10.92 -8.42
C GLY A 95 10.48 12.03 -7.89
N ARG A 96 10.74 12.96 -8.79
CA ARG A 96 11.62 14.11 -8.55
C ARG A 96 11.01 15.11 -7.58
N ASP A 97 9.69 15.29 -7.60
CA ASP A 97 9.00 16.34 -6.85
C ASP A 97 9.11 16.11 -5.34
N PHE A 98 9.06 14.86 -4.90
CA PHE A 98 9.32 14.51 -3.50
C PHE A 98 10.74 14.87 -3.09
N LYS A 99 11.75 14.54 -3.92
CA LYS A 99 13.16 14.89 -3.67
C LYS A 99 13.39 16.39 -3.60
N ASN A 100 12.60 17.19 -4.31
CA ASN A 100 12.66 18.64 -4.33
C ASN A 100 11.72 19.30 -3.29
N SER A 101 11.24 18.54 -2.30
CA SER A 101 10.35 19.02 -1.24
C SER A 101 9.08 19.71 -1.75
N ASN A 102 8.55 19.23 -2.87
CA ASN A 102 7.27 19.68 -3.43
C ASN A 102 6.52 18.50 -4.07
N PRO A 103 6.23 17.42 -3.32
CA PRO A 103 5.39 16.33 -3.82
C PRO A 103 4.00 16.87 -4.15
N GLU A 104 3.28 16.22 -5.05
CA GLU A 104 1.90 16.59 -5.36
C GLU A 104 0.97 16.19 -4.22
N ILE A 105 0.28 17.16 -3.63
CA ILE A 105 -0.65 16.96 -2.54
C ILE A 105 -2.06 16.80 -3.10
N PHE A 106 -2.68 15.69 -2.80
CA PHE A 106 -4.05 15.35 -3.20
C PHE A 106 -5.01 15.48 -2.03
N ASP A 107 -6.23 15.88 -2.32
CA ASP A 107 -7.35 15.76 -1.39
C ASP A 107 -7.89 14.33 -1.39
N PHE A 108 -8.44 13.84 -0.28
CA PHE A 108 -9.01 12.48 -0.19
C PHE A 108 -10.05 12.21 -1.28
N SER A 109 -10.87 13.21 -1.64
CA SER A 109 -11.86 13.10 -2.71
C SER A 109 -11.28 12.88 -4.10
N GLN A 110 -9.98 13.13 -4.27
CA GLN A 110 -9.30 12.93 -5.55
C GLN A 110 -8.88 11.47 -5.78
N LEU A 111 -8.81 10.62 -4.75
CA LEU A 111 -8.53 9.20 -4.93
C LEU A 111 -9.78 8.48 -5.45
N GLN A 112 -9.73 8.06 -6.71
CA GLN A 112 -10.87 7.43 -7.40
C GLN A 112 -10.80 5.91 -7.34
N ASP A 113 -9.64 5.35 -7.60
CA ASP A 113 -9.45 3.90 -7.65
C ASP A 113 -8.01 3.51 -7.30
N PHE A 114 -7.82 2.28 -6.84
CA PHE A 114 -6.51 1.73 -6.51
C PHE A 114 -6.53 0.21 -6.56
N TRP A 115 -5.43 -0.39 -7.01
CA TRP A 115 -5.25 -1.84 -7.08
C TRP A 115 -3.77 -2.23 -7.12
N LEU A 116 -3.53 -3.52 -7.08
CA LEU A 116 -2.21 -4.12 -7.23
C LEU A 116 -2.14 -4.89 -8.55
N GLU A 117 -1.00 -4.80 -9.21
CA GLU A 117 -0.65 -5.59 -10.40
C GLU A 117 0.53 -6.48 -10.07
N LEU A 118 0.43 -7.75 -10.45
CA LEU A 118 1.51 -8.73 -10.32
C LEU A 118 2.38 -8.67 -11.58
N GLY A 119 3.69 -8.64 -11.38
CA GLY A 119 4.64 -8.86 -12.47
C GLY A 119 5.23 -10.25 -12.36
N TYR A 120 5.43 -10.89 -13.51
CA TYR A 120 5.87 -12.28 -13.60
C TYR A 120 7.20 -12.41 -14.32
N THR A 121 7.96 -13.42 -13.92
CA THR A 121 9.12 -13.91 -14.67
C THR A 121 8.84 -15.33 -15.12
N THR A 122 9.03 -15.58 -16.41
CA THR A 122 8.91 -16.92 -16.98
C THR A 122 10.06 -17.78 -16.49
N LEU A 123 9.76 -18.96 -16.01
CA LEU A 123 10.73 -19.95 -15.61
C LEU A 123 11.23 -20.74 -16.83
N GLN A 124 12.53 -20.98 -16.91
CA GLN A 124 13.13 -21.80 -17.95
C GLN A 124 13.21 -23.25 -17.48
N ASP A 125 12.90 -24.17 -18.36
CA ASP A 125 13.04 -25.60 -18.21
C ASP A 125 13.78 -26.07 -19.46
N SER A 126 15.12 -26.07 -19.38
CA SER A 126 16.01 -26.27 -20.53
C SER A 126 16.08 -27.75 -20.95
N ASP A 127 15.92 -28.67 -20.02
CA ASP A 127 15.97 -30.11 -20.27
C ASP A 127 14.57 -30.73 -20.47
N ARG A 128 13.52 -29.93 -20.27
CA ARG A 128 12.12 -30.30 -20.47
C ARG A 128 11.65 -31.48 -19.63
N ASP A 129 12.16 -31.60 -18.44
CA ASP A 129 11.74 -32.63 -17.51
C ASP A 129 10.46 -32.23 -16.71
N GLY A 130 10.01 -30.99 -16.90
CA GLY A 130 8.83 -30.42 -16.26
C GLY A 130 9.16 -29.68 -14.96
N ILE A 131 10.43 -29.63 -14.59
CA ILE A 131 10.95 -28.87 -13.45
C ILE A 131 11.75 -27.67 -13.98
N PRO A 132 11.45 -26.44 -13.64
CA PRO A 132 12.26 -25.31 -14.07
C PRO A 132 13.71 -25.38 -13.56
N ASP A 133 14.68 -25.02 -14.40
CA ASP A 133 16.15 -25.03 -14.13
C ASP A 133 16.52 -24.37 -12.79
N GLU A 134 15.72 -23.42 -12.34
CA GLU A 134 15.90 -22.72 -11.06
C GLU A 134 15.77 -23.66 -9.86
N TYR A 135 15.00 -24.74 -9.99
CA TYR A 135 14.73 -25.72 -8.95
C TYR A 135 15.56 -26.98 -9.08
N ASP A 136 16.13 -27.30 -10.23
CA ASP A 136 16.99 -28.46 -10.49
C ASP A 136 18.25 -28.49 -9.62
N ARG A 137 18.75 -27.33 -9.25
CA ARG A 137 19.93 -27.21 -8.37
C ARG A 137 19.68 -27.76 -6.98
N TYR A 138 18.45 -27.82 -6.53
CA TYR A 138 18.11 -28.34 -5.20
C TYR A 138 17.98 -29.86 -5.19
N ASP A 139 17.52 -30.48 -6.28
CA ASP A 139 17.42 -31.93 -6.38
C ASP A 139 18.80 -32.60 -6.47
N ASN A 140 19.75 -32.00 -7.16
CA ASN A 140 21.12 -32.52 -7.26
C ASN A 140 21.88 -32.51 -5.92
N LEU A 141 21.46 -31.71 -4.93
CA LEU A 141 22.06 -31.71 -3.60
C LEU A 141 21.44 -32.79 -2.67
N GLN A 142 20.23 -33.28 -2.96
CA GLN A 142 19.57 -34.33 -2.18
C GLN A 142 19.97 -35.75 -2.61
N GLY A 143 20.51 -35.95 -3.81
CA GLY A 143 20.92 -37.27 -4.33
C GLY A 143 22.10 -37.92 -3.65
N ARG A 144 22.68 -37.35 -2.60
CA ARG A 144 23.86 -37.93 -1.88
C ARG A 144 23.66 -38.24 -0.40
N ASN A 145 22.49 -38.03 0.18
CA ASN A 145 22.20 -38.47 1.55
C ASN A 145 20.74 -38.96 1.71
N SER A 146 20.51 -40.17 1.29
CA SER A 146 19.31 -40.93 1.66
C SER A 146 19.33 -41.21 3.15
N GLY A 147 18.60 -40.49 3.96
CA GLY A 147 18.47 -40.88 5.33
C GLY A 147 17.75 -39.98 6.33
N PHE A 148 17.27 -38.83 5.95
CA PHE A 148 16.38 -38.06 6.84
C PHE A 148 15.33 -37.35 6.00
N GLY A 149 14.08 -37.82 6.14
CA GLY A 149 12.91 -37.18 5.56
C GLY A 149 12.70 -35.78 6.11
N SER A 150 13.34 -34.80 5.49
CA SER A 150 12.89 -33.43 5.62
C SER A 150 11.76 -33.24 4.62
N GLN A 151 10.55 -33.19 5.15
CA GLN A 151 9.37 -32.72 4.48
C GLN A 151 9.62 -31.24 4.06
N PHE A 152 10.39 -31.06 2.99
CA PHE A 152 10.28 -29.83 2.21
C PHE A 152 8.96 -29.92 1.50
N ASP A 153 8.05 -29.09 1.93
CA ASP A 153 6.72 -28.97 1.35
C ASP A 153 6.86 -28.40 -0.06
N THR A 154 7.22 -29.26 -1.02
CA THR A 154 7.29 -28.96 -2.45
C THR A 154 5.90 -28.69 -3.04
N THR A 155 4.85 -28.87 -2.25
CA THR A 155 3.46 -28.66 -2.68
C THR A 155 3.06 -27.19 -2.79
N ASN A 156 3.88 -26.23 -2.33
CA ASN A 156 3.54 -24.83 -2.34
C ASN A 156 4.32 -23.96 -3.37
N SER A 157 5.19 -24.55 -4.18
CA SER A 157 5.96 -23.81 -5.19
C SER A 157 5.45 -23.98 -6.61
N PHE A 158 4.57 -24.96 -6.83
CA PHE A 158 4.04 -25.30 -8.14
C PHE A 158 2.51 -25.39 -8.14
N SER A 159 1.82 -24.31 -7.90
CA SER A 159 0.49 -24.21 -8.46
C SER A 159 0.64 -23.74 -9.91
N GLY A 160 0.99 -24.68 -10.78
CA GLY A 160 0.95 -24.44 -12.21
C GLY A 160 -0.43 -23.90 -12.60
N GLN A 161 -0.45 -22.95 -13.49
CA GLN A 161 -1.52 -22.38 -14.26
C GLN A 161 -2.18 -21.09 -13.78
N ASN A 162 -2.16 -20.69 -12.49
CA ASN A 162 -2.68 -19.37 -12.12
C ASN A 162 -1.88 -18.83 -10.93
N GLY A 163 -0.96 -17.91 -11.17
CA GLY A 163 -0.22 -17.18 -10.11
C GLY A 163 -1.10 -16.53 -9.04
N MET A 164 -2.41 -16.54 -9.24
CA MET A 164 -3.41 -16.07 -8.30
C MET A 164 -3.55 -16.95 -7.05
N LEU A 165 -3.10 -18.22 -7.09
CA LEU A 165 -3.19 -19.13 -5.94
C LEU A 165 -2.20 -18.78 -4.81
N ASP A 166 -1.13 -18.04 -5.12
CA ASP A 166 -0.15 -17.60 -4.13
C ASP A 166 -0.51 -16.27 -3.45
N VAL A 167 -1.53 -15.58 -3.96
CA VAL A 167 -1.97 -14.30 -3.40
C VAL A 167 -2.83 -14.56 -2.16
N PRO A 168 -2.48 -13.97 -0.99
CA PRO A 168 -3.28 -14.09 0.21
C PRO A 168 -4.75 -13.69 -0.03
N LEU A 169 -5.68 -14.47 0.50
CA LEU A 169 -7.13 -14.26 0.30
C LEU A 169 -7.55 -12.81 0.60
N ALA A 170 -6.99 -12.22 1.64
CA ALA A 170 -7.29 -10.84 2.04
C ALA A 170 -6.82 -9.79 1.00
N LEU A 171 -5.84 -10.14 0.16
CA LEU A 171 -5.30 -9.25 -0.87
C LEU A 171 -5.99 -9.42 -2.23
N GLN A 172 -6.61 -10.57 -2.46
CA GLN A 172 -7.27 -10.89 -3.74
C GLN A 172 -8.25 -9.81 -4.25
N PRO A 173 -9.08 -9.17 -3.39
CA PRO A 173 -9.98 -8.11 -3.85
C PRO A 173 -9.28 -6.90 -4.49
N TYR A 174 -8.00 -6.71 -4.18
CA TYR A 174 -7.20 -5.59 -4.68
C TYR A 174 -6.32 -5.95 -5.87
N VAL A 175 -6.15 -7.23 -6.17
CA VAL A 175 -5.27 -7.68 -7.25
C VAL A 175 -6.04 -7.72 -8.57
N ARG A 176 -5.51 -7.01 -9.57
CA ARG A 176 -5.93 -7.12 -10.97
C ARG A 176 -4.82 -7.81 -11.73
N ASP A 177 -5.00 -9.11 -11.92
CA ASP A 177 -4.06 -9.91 -12.68
C ASP A 177 -4.49 -9.95 -14.16
N THR A 178 -3.59 -9.54 -15.03
CA THR A 178 -3.77 -9.56 -16.48
C THR A 178 -2.98 -10.67 -17.16
N ASN A 179 -2.36 -11.55 -16.37
CA ASN A 179 -1.52 -12.61 -16.89
C ASN A 179 -2.36 -13.69 -17.58
N THR A 180 -2.10 -13.92 -18.85
CA THR A 180 -2.75 -14.96 -19.69
C THR A 180 -1.76 -16.02 -20.17
N SER A 181 -0.53 -16.02 -19.68
CA SER A 181 0.50 -16.97 -20.10
C SER A 181 0.21 -18.37 -19.60
N SER A 182 0.41 -19.37 -20.47
CA SER A 182 0.36 -20.79 -20.13
C SER A 182 1.73 -21.36 -19.71
N SER A 183 2.80 -20.60 -19.83
CA SER A 183 4.13 -21.03 -19.41
C SER A 183 4.30 -20.96 -17.91
N PRO A 184 5.11 -21.82 -17.29
CA PRO A 184 5.45 -21.72 -15.86
C PRO A 184 6.03 -20.35 -15.53
N GLN A 185 5.52 -19.70 -14.50
CA GLN A 185 5.92 -18.36 -14.11
C GLN A 185 5.93 -18.24 -12.58
N ARG A 186 6.77 -17.32 -12.09
CA ARG A 186 6.71 -16.89 -10.70
C ARG A 186 6.44 -15.39 -10.59
N ILE A 187 5.86 -14.98 -9.49
CA ILE A 187 5.70 -13.56 -9.18
C ILE A 187 7.09 -12.98 -8.91
N SER A 188 7.46 -11.95 -9.65
CA SER A 188 8.78 -11.29 -9.57
C SER A 188 8.71 -9.82 -9.17
N SER A 189 7.52 -9.22 -9.21
CA SER A 189 7.32 -7.85 -8.74
C SER A 189 5.88 -7.60 -8.35
N LEU A 190 5.67 -6.62 -7.50
CA LEU A 190 4.35 -6.12 -7.09
C LEU A 190 4.30 -4.61 -7.34
N LYS A 191 3.30 -4.16 -8.06
CA LYS A 191 3.11 -2.76 -8.43
C LYS A 191 1.75 -2.27 -7.93
N ALA A 192 1.72 -1.11 -7.29
CA ALA A 192 0.49 -0.43 -6.93
C ALA A 192 0.12 0.61 -7.98
N LYS A 193 -1.17 0.68 -8.28
CA LYS A 193 -1.78 1.61 -9.22
C LYS A 193 -2.85 2.42 -8.52
N PHE A 194 -2.92 3.70 -8.89
CA PHE A 194 -3.88 4.65 -8.32
C PHE A 194 -4.44 5.52 -9.44
N ILE A 195 -5.74 5.71 -9.44
CA ILE A 195 -6.41 6.68 -10.30
C ILE A 195 -6.80 7.88 -9.44
N VAL A 196 -6.41 9.05 -9.88
CA VAL A 196 -6.71 10.31 -9.18
C VAL A 196 -7.48 11.27 -10.08
N ASN A 197 -8.43 11.98 -9.50
CA ASN A 197 -9.13 13.07 -10.18
C ASN A 197 -8.33 14.37 -10.03
N HIS A 198 -7.38 14.58 -10.95
CA HIS A 198 -6.55 15.75 -10.97
C HIS A 198 -6.38 16.24 -12.44
N PRO A 199 -6.41 17.55 -12.71
CA PRO A 199 -6.43 18.07 -14.10
C PRO A 199 -5.21 17.68 -14.94
N PHE A 200 -4.08 17.35 -14.32
CA PHE A 200 -2.82 17.05 -15.02
C PHE A 200 -2.26 15.65 -14.71
N ILE A 201 -2.86 14.95 -13.75
CA ILE A 201 -2.40 13.63 -13.28
C ILE A 201 -3.63 12.73 -13.21
N THR A 202 -3.63 11.64 -13.96
CA THR A 202 -4.77 10.72 -14.00
C THR A 202 -4.45 9.38 -13.35
N ASP A 203 -3.23 8.90 -13.57
CA ASP A 203 -2.78 7.62 -13.06
C ASP A 203 -1.40 7.76 -12.40
N ILE A 204 -1.22 7.02 -11.33
CA ILE A 204 0.02 6.93 -10.59
C ILE A 204 0.36 5.45 -10.45
N SER A 205 1.60 5.11 -10.73
CA SER A 205 2.09 3.74 -10.66
C SER A 205 3.43 3.71 -9.92
N MET A 206 3.54 2.81 -8.94
CA MET A 206 4.78 2.60 -8.22
C MET A 206 4.98 1.14 -7.86
N TYR A 207 6.22 0.70 -7.81
CA TYR A 207 6.55 -0.61 -7.30
C TYR A 207 6.38 -0.64 -5.78
N VAL A 208 5.61 -1.59 -5.28
CA VAL A 208 5.64 -2.02 -3.88
C VAL A 208 6.96 -2.75 -3.68
N ASP A 209 7.21 -3.74 -4.53
CA ASP A 209 8.50 -4.38 -4.69
C ASP A 209 8.80 -4.59 -6.19
N SER A 210 10.00 -4.22 -6.62
CA SER A 210 10.43 -4.32 -8.02
C SER A 210 11.24 -5.58 -8.31
N SER A 211 11.62 -6.34 -7.28
CA SER A 211 12.58 -7.44 -7.38
C SER A 211 12.33 -8.49 -6.30
N ILE A 212 11.19 -9.18 -6.44
CA ILE A 212 10.85 -10.30 -5.57
C ILE A 212 11.67 -11.51 -6.03
N GLY A 213 12.55 -12.01 -5.16
CA GLY A 213 13.36 -13.18 -5.40
C GLY A 213 12.57 -14.49 -5.30
N THR A 214 13.30 -15.59 -5.23
CA THR A 214 12.72 -16.95 -5.11
C THR A 214 12.30 -17.30 -3.70
N VAL A 215 12.70 -16.48 -2.72
CA VAL A 215 12.45 -16.77 -1.30
C VAL A 215 11.02 -16.37 -0.92
N ARG A 216 10.24 -17.32 -0.44
CA ARG A 216 8.85 -17.11 -0.01
C ARG A 216 8.67 -15.90 0.93
N ASN A 217 9.63 -15.68 1.83
CA ASN A 217 9.56 -14.57 2.77
C ASN A 217 9.62 -13.18 2.10
N GLU A 218 10.26 -13.06 0.93
CA GLU A 218 10.29 -11.81 0.17
C GLU A 218 8.93 -11.53 -0.47
N LEU A 219 8.32 -12.55 -1.05
CA LEU A 219 6.98 -12.47 -1.60
C LEU A 219 5.94 -12.10 -0.51
N MET A 220 6.02 -12.75 0.65
CA MET A 220 5.12 -12.45 1.76
C MET A 220 5.27 -11.02 2.27
N ARG A 221 6.51 -10.51 2.38
CA ARG A 221 6.75 -9.09 2.74
C ARG A 221 6.16 -8.13 1.70
N ALA A 222 6.35 -8.42 0.41
CA ALA A 222 5.77 -7.60 -0.65
C ALA A 222 4.24 -7.57 -0.55
N PHE A 223 3.61 -8.71 -0.24
CA PHE A 223 2.17 -8.79 -0.03
C PHE A 223 1.72 -8.04 1.23
N ASP A 224 2.47 -8.10 2.32
CA ASP A 224 2.17 -7.35 3.55
C ASP A 224 2.25 -5.84 3.31
N ASP A 225 3.29 -5.38 2.62
CA ASP A 225 3.44 -3.98 2.22
C ASP A 225 2.30 -3.54 1.27
N GLY A 226 1.94 -4.38 0.31
CA GLY A 226 0.81 -4.16 -0.58
C GLY A 226 -0.51 -4.04 0.18
N MET A 227 -0.75 -4.91 1.16
CA MET A 227 -1.93 -4.88 2.01
C MET A 227 -2.02 -3.60 2.83
N GLN A 228 -0.90 -3.16 3.42
CA GLN A 228 -0.86 -1.91 4.18
C GLN A 228 -1.22 -0.71 3.30
N LEU A 229 -0.68 -0.66 2.07
CA LEU A 229 -1.02 0.37 1.09
C LEU A 229 -2.52 0.37 0.75
N MET A 230 -3.09 -0.79 0.43
CA MET A 230 -4.50 -0.90 0.05
C MET A 230 -5.43 -0.51 1.20
N ARG A 231 -5.12 -0.95 2.42
CA ARG A 231 -5.88 -0.56 3.62
C ARG A 231 -5.84 0.94 3.88
N LEU A 232 -4.67 1.57 3.71
CA LEU A 232 -4.55 3.02 3.87
C LEU A 232 -5.34 3.77 2.79
N CYS A 233 -5.35 3.26 1.54
CA CYS A 233 -6.19 3.80 0.47
C CYS A 233 -7.67 3.67 0.76
N GLU A 234 -8.12 2.57 1.35
CA GLU A 234 -9.52 2.44 1.79
C GLU A 234 -9.89 3.44 2.87
N GLN A 235 -9.00 3.72 3.80
CA GLN A 235 -9.24 4.76 4.82
C GLN A 235 -9.35 6.15 4.19
N ILE A 236 -8.49 6.47 3.22
CA ILE A 236 -8.59 7.70 2.43
C ILE A 236 -9.95 7.77 1.75
N ARG A 237 -10.36 6.72 1.03
CA ARG A 237 -11.61 6.65 0.27
C ARG A 237 -12.86 6.74 1.16
N ASN A 238 -12.85 6.04 2.27
CA ASN A 238 -13.99 5.97 3.19
C ASN A 238 -14.06 7.17 4.14
N GLY A 239 -13.16 8.14 3.99
CA GLY A 239 -13.24 9.41 4.69
C GLY A 239 -13.09 9.31 6.20
N MET A 240 -12.20 8.47 6.69
CA MET A 240 -11.88 8.37 8.13
C MET A 240 -12.93 7.67 9.02
N GLN A 241 -13.64 6.69 8.53
CA GLN A 241 -14.43 5.84 9.43
C GLN A 241 -13.58 4.86 10.25
N ASN A 242 -12.28 4.76 9.95
CA ASN A 242 -11.36 3.88 10.67
C ASN A 242 -10.26 4.70 11.37
N ASN A 243 -10.25 4.67 12.69
CA ASN A 243 -9.15 5.23 13.47
C ASN A 243 -7.96 4.27 13.47
N MET A 244 -6.89 4.61 12.74
CA MET A 244 -5.58 4.00 12.91
C MET A 244 -4.67 4.97 13.67
N GLY A 245 -4.16 4.56 14.80
CA GLY A 245 -3.21 5.36 15.54
C GLY A 245 -3.55 5.51 17.02
N TYR A 246 -2.93 6.50 17.63
CA TYR A 246 -3.14 6.81 19.03
C TYR A 246 -4.37 7.68 19.23
N GLN A 247 -5.40 7.16 19.87
CA GLN A 247 -6.59 7.92 20.22
C GLN A 247 -6.70 8.06 21.73
N GLN A 248 -6.81 9.29 22.21
CA GLN A 248 -6.91 9.56 23.64
C GLN A 248 -8.29 9.27 24.19
N SER A 249 -9.35 9.68 23.48
CA SER A 249 -10.72 9.40 23.88
C SER A 249 -11.70 9.54 22.70
N GLY A 250 -12.76 8.71 22.66
CA GLY A 250 -13.80 8.81 21.65
C GLY A 250 -14.63 7.52 21.47
N MET A 251 -15.68 7.59 20.62
CA MET A 251 -16.54 6.48 20.26
C MET A 251 -16.45 6.21 18.76
N PRO A 252 -15.47 5.45 18.26
CA PRO A 252 -15.46 5.06 16.86
C PRO A 252 -16.62 4.11 16.56
N MET A 253 -17.39 4.39 15.50
CA MET A 253 -18.55 3.58 15.12
C MET A 253 -18.21 2.31 14.35
N GLN A 254 -17.02 2.21 13.82
CA GLN A 254 -16.55 1.04 13.05
C GLN A 254 -15.16 0.55 13.52
N ASN A 255 -14.44 -0.16 12.67
CA ASN A 255 -13.22 -0.84 13.06
C ASN A 255 -12.12 0.11 13.54
N ASN A 256 -11.56 -0.14 14.72
CA ASN A 256 -10.41 0.56 15.26
C ASN A 256 -9.19 -0.37 15.26
N MET A 257 -8.08 0.09 14.69
CA MET A 257 -6.80 -0.61 14.71
C MET A 257 -5.73 0.33 15.24
N GLY A 258 -5.18 0.02 16.42
CA GLY A 258 -4.12 0.82 17.00
C GLY A 258 -4.21 0.92 18.51
N TYR A 259 -3.69 2.00 19.05
CA TYR A 259 -3.67 2.26 20.50
C TYR A 259 -4.81 3.21 20.87
N GLN A 260 -5.67 2.80 21.78
CA GLN A 260 -6.73 3.63 22.34
C GLN A 260 -6.59 3.74 23.86
N GLN A 261 -6.56 4.96 24.38
CA GLN A 261 -6.44 5.16 25.81
C GLN A 261 -7.81 5.02 26.53
N SER A 262 -8.85 5.64 26.01
CA SER A 262 -10.20 5.50 26.57
C SER A 262 -11.27 5.70 25.50
N GLY A 263 -12.36 4.91 25.58
CA GLY A 263 -13.49 5.05 24.65
C GLY A 263 -14.34 3.78 24.50
N MET A 264 -15.41 3.87 23.71
CA MET A 264 -16.35 2.78 23.44
C MET A 264 -16.46 2.54 21.92
N PRO A 265 -15.61 1.72 21.30
CA PRO A 265 -15.81 1.34 19.92
C PRO A 265 -17.07 0.47 19.77
N MET A 266 -17.92 0.79 18.78
CA MET A 266 -19.19 0.07 18.56
C MET A 266 -19.03 -1.23 17.78
N GLN A 267 -17.98 -1.40 17.00
CA GLN A 267 -17.74 -2.63 16.26
C GLN A 267 -16.36 -3.23 16.61
N ASN A 268 -15.55 -3.61 15.65
CA ASN A 268 -14.35 -4.37 15.92
C ASN A 268 -13.17 -3.48 16.38
N ASN A 269 -12.50 -3.86 17.46
CA ASN A 269 -11.26 -3.26 17.89
C ASN A 269 -10.11 -4.26 17.76
N MET A 270 -9.06 -3.89 17.04
CA MET A 270 -7.82 -4.66 16.93
C MET A 270 -6.64 -3.82 17.37
N GLY A 271 -5.99 -4.21 18.46
CA GLY A 271 -4.83 -3.48 18.94
C GLY A 271 -4.79 -3.38 20.46
N TYR A 272 -4.21 -2.31 20.97
CA TYR A 272 -4.06 -2.07 22.40
C TYR A 272 -5.11 -1.06 22.91
N GLN A 273 -5.88 -1.44 23.91
CA GLN A 273 -6.82 -0.56 24.58
C GLN A 273 -6.53 -0.48 26.09
N GLN A 274 -6.41 0.72 26.63
CA GLN A 274 -6.13 0.90 28.05
C GLN A 274 -7.39 0.90 28.90
N ASN A 275 -8.35 1.75 28.59
CA ASN A 275 -9.64 1.83 29.32
C ASN A 275 -10.78 1.96 28.31
N GLY A 276 -11.79 1.09 28.40
CA GLY A 276 -12.94 1.25 27.50
C GLY A 276 -13.89 0.05 27.49
N MET A 277 -15.00 0.21 26.78
CA MET A 277 -16.06 -0.80 26.63
C MET A 277 -16.37 -1.04 25.15
N PRO A 278 -15.68 -1.90 24.46
CA PRO A 278 -16.05 -2.25 23.08
C PRO A 278 -17.37 -3.04 23.08
N MET A 279 -18.29 -2.67 22.17
CA MET A 279 -19.63 -3.28 22.12
C MET A 279 -19.68 -4.60 21.33
N GLN A 280 -18.76 -4.84 20.41
CA GLN A 280 -18.73 -6.10 19.68
C GLN A 280 -17.40 -6.83 19.86
N ASN A 281 -16.60 -7.03 18.84
CA ASN A 281 -15.42 -7.88 18.93
C ASN A 281 -14.17 -7.09 19.31
N ASN A 282 -13.40 -7.55 20.28
CA ASN A 282 -12.09 -7.06 20.60
C ASN A 282 -11.03 -8.13 20.35
N MET A 283 -10.03 -7.82 19.55
CA MET A 283 -8.86 -8.67 19.32
C MET A 283 -7.59 -7.91 19.68
N GLY A 284 -6.87 -8.37 20.68
CA GLY A 284 -5.61 -7.75 21.06
C GLY A 284 -5.45 -7.65 22.56
N TYR A 285 -4.76 -6.61 23.03
CA TYR A 285 -4.47 -6.39 24.44
C TYR A 285 -5.40 -5.34 25.02
N GLN A 286 -6.06 -5.67 26.12
CA GLN A 286 -6.89 -4.75 26.89
C GLN A 286 -6.43 -4.70 28.35
N GLN A 287 -6.19 -3.49 28.87
CA GLN A 287 -5.73 -3.34 30.24
C GLN A 287 -6.89 -3.28 31.24
N ASN A 288 -7.82 -2.38 31.06
CA ASN A 288 -9.01 -2.26 31.90
C ASN A 288 -10.24 -2.02 31.03
N GLY A 289 -11.30 -2.81 31.22
CA GLY A 289 -12.51 -2.58 30.45
C GLY A 289 -13.53 -3.71 30.51
N MET A 290 -14.71 -3.46 29.93
CA MET A 290 -15.80 -4.41 29.89
C MET A 290 -16.29 -4.59 28.44
N PRO A 291 -15.73 -5.53 27.67
CA PRO A 291 -16.26 -5.85 26.36
C PRO A 291 -17.65 -6.51 26.47
N MET A 292 -18.60 -6.07 25.64
CA MET A 292 -19.99 -6.58 25.72
C MET A 292 -20.21 -7.89 24.95
N GLN A 293 -19.41 -8.21 23.94
CA GLN A 293 -19.55 -9.47 23.21
C GLN A 293 -18.26 -10.29 23.22
N ASN A 294 -17.57 -10.46 22.10
CA ASN A 294 -16.44 -11.39 22.06
C ASN A 294 -15.12 -10.69 22.33
N ASN A 295 -14.31 -11.23 23.22
CA ASN A 295 -12.93 -10.83 23.43
C ASN A 295 -11.98 -11.96 23.07
N MET A 296 -11.04 -11.72 22.17
CA MET A 296 -9.96 -12.66 21.83
C MET A 296 -8.61 -11.98 22.10
N GLY A 297 -7.83 -12.49 23.03
CA GLY A 297 -6.52 -11.93 23.30
C GLY A 297 -6.20 -11.86 24.79
N TYR A 298 -5.42 -10.87 25.18
CA TYR A 298 -4.96 -10.69 26.56
C TYR A 298 -5.76 -9.60 27.27
N GLN A 299 -6.34 -9.89 28.42
CA GLN A 299 -7.01 -8.92 29.27
C GLN A 299 -6.38 -8.90 30.66
N GLN A 300 -5.99 -7.74 31.14
CA GLN A 300 -5.36 -7.62 32.47
C GLN A 300 -6.41 -7.52 33.56
N SER A 301 -7.40 -6.64 33.43
CA SER A 301 -8.52 -6.54 34.39
C SER A 301 -9.81 -6.09 33.71
N GLY A 302 -10.95 -6.62 34.17
CA GLY A 302 -12.25 -6.26 33.63
C GLY A 302 -13.27 -7.38 33.70
N MET A 303 -14.51 -7.10 33.24
CA MET A 303 -15.61 -8.06 33.22
C MET A 303 -16.20 -8.19 31.82
N PRO A 304 -15.77 -9.14 31.02
CA PRO A 304 -16.45 -9.41 29.75
C PRO A 304 -17.84 -10.00 29.95
N MET A 305 -18.85 -9.47 29.22
CA MET A 305 -20.25 -9.90 29.39
C MET A 305 -20.62 -11.16 28.64
N GLN A 306 -19.92 -11.53 27.57
CA GLN A 306 -20.20 -12.77 26.84
C GLN A 306 -18.96 -13.64 26.67
N ASN A 307 -18.49 -13.92 25.49
CA ASN A 307 -17.43 -14.88 25.28
C ASN A 307 -16.03 -14.30 25.43
N ASN A 308 -15.19 -14.89 26.24
CA ASN A 308 -13.76 -14.58 26.32
C ASN A 308 -12.93 -15.79 25.88
N MET A 309 -12.08 -15.59 24.86
CA MET A 309 -11.09 -16.58 24.43
C MET A 309 -9.69 -15.96 24.55
N GLY A 310 -8.90 -16.45 25.50
CA GLY A 310 -7.55 -15.94 25.67
C GLY A 310 -7.10 -15.96 27.13
N TYR A 311 -6.19 -15.05 27.47
CA TYR A 311 -5.61 -14.95 28.80
C TYR A 311 -6.24 -13.79 29.59
N GLN A 312 -6.74 -14.07 30.79
CA GLN A 312 -7.26 -13.06 31.72
C GLN A 312 -6.50 -13.10 33.04
N GLN A 313 -5.98 -11.98 33.51
CA GLN A 313 -5.22 -11.93 34.76
C GLN A 313 -6.10 -11.69 35.99
N SER A 314 -7.08 -10.79 35.91
CA SER A 314 -8.04 -10.56 36.98
C SER A 314 -9.39 -10.05 36.45
N GLY A 315 -10.49 -10.49 37.06
CA GLY A 315 -11.86 -10.09 36.67
C GLY A 315 -12.84 -11.26 36.68
N MET A 316 -14.14 -10.96 36.55
CA MET A 316 -15.20 -11.96 36.53
C MET A 316 -15.94 -11.95 35.19
N PRO A 317 -15.78 -12.97 34.32
CA PRO A 317 -16.60 -13.11 33.13
C PRO A 317 -18.03 -13.52 33.50
N MET A 318 -19.05 -12.89 32.88
CA MET A 318 -20.44 -13.23 33.16
C MET A 318 -20.99 -14.45 32.39
N GLN A 319 -20.37 -14.82 31.28
CA GLN A 319 -20.73 -16.03 30.52
C GLN A 319 -19.46 -16.72 30.00
N ASN A 320 -19.52 -17.59 29.08
CA ASN A 320 -18.49 -18.53 28.65
C ASN A 320 -17.06 -17.98 28.58
N ASN A 321 -16.15 -18.52 29.40
CA ASN A 321 -14.72 -18.29 29.32
C ASN A 321 -14.00 -19.54 28.82
N MET A 322 -13.34 -19.46 27.65
CA MET A 322 -12.47 -20.48 27.11
C MET A 322 -11.04 -19.92 27.04
N GLY A 323 -10.25 -20.18 28.07
CA GLY A 323 -8.89 -19.68 28.13
C GLY A 323 -8.29 -19.82 29.52
N TYR A 324 -7.13 -19.21 29.74
CA TYR A 324 -6.41 -19.26 30.99
C TYR A 324 -6.80 -18.06 31.88
N GLN A 325 -7.26 -18.33 33.11
CA GLN A 325 -7.59 -17.28 34.09
C GLN A 325 -6.66 -17.40 35.32
N GLN A 326 -6.00 -16.31 35.67
CA GLN A 326 -5.21 -16.19 36.89
C GLN A 326 -5.92 -15.20 37.81
N ASN A 327 -6.47 -15.69 38.91
CA ASN A 327 -7.03 -14.85 39.97
C ASN A 327 -5.91 -14.50 40.95
N GLY A 328 -5.70 -13.21 41.19
CA GLY A 328 -4.86 -12.70 42.26
C GLY A 328 -5.61 -12.67 43.58
#